data_15f21d6288df20d16390f5f75402ca0d
#
_entry.id   15f21d6288df20d16390f5f75402ca0d
#
_cell.length_a   1.000
_cell.length_b   1.000
_cell.length_c   1.000
_cell.angle_alpha   90.00
_cell.angle_beta   90.00
_cell.angle_gamma   90.00
#
_symmetry.space_group_name_H-M   'P 1'
#
loop_
_entity.id
_entity.type
_entity.pdbx_description
1 polymer ?
#
loop_
_entity_poly.entity_id
_entity_poly.type
_entity_poly.pdbx_seq_one_letter_code
_entity_poly.pdbx_strand_id
1 'polypeptide(L)'
;DGKLVAKTFGVSAYPTFLFVNGDGELVYRFLGGKTVDMFVKEGEKAVDAFAARPELKRYTKKYEEGNRDKEFLNQYFILKDRSGLDCSDVLLDYFALVDDSQLLDSINVPRIGKITVFDKKLANRFVDAACVEAANPVKDKKHSTAVNKAICTFLSACVQKTAQADQEENFEEVLALKDRLFKATGAKNSATAASLGGGNIYIPSELLRLNYYSAKKKLDKFNHLFINYIAELQKKYEGSREEKIAMLKAMEAKLKEAKESGNEAEYQAARKLNAMMSAFSSIDDYYTSTSMIENVERYEEIYEGEKDAAYKDRVAGWYVFLHQLSPSAKTAAYVADKLLALDKKGQAKEVLTLGLKDGSSAAGVEESDVKACQ
;
A
#
# COMPACT_ATOMS: atom_id res chain seq x y z
N ASP A 1 -0.84 26.07 -16.79
CA ASP A 1 0.53 26.37 -16.31
C ASP A 1 1.00 25.43 -15.20
N GLY A 2 0.13 24.95 -14.29
CA GLY A 2 0.53 24.02 -13.25
C GLY A 2 1.09 22.68 -13.75
N LYS A 3 0.62 22.16 -14.89
CA LYS A 3 1.17 20.95 -15.52
C LYS A 3 2.59 21.14 -16.03
N LEU A 4 2.91 22.33 -16.55
CA LEU A 4 4.27 22.64 -17.01
C LEU A 4 5.24 22.70 -15.84
N VAL A 5 4.87 23.42 -14.77
CA VAL A 5 5.67 23.50 -13.54
C VAL A 5 5.89 22.11 -12.94
N ALA A 6 4.83 21.31 -12.84
CA ALA A 6 4.93 19.92 -12.34
C ALA A 6 5.92 19.08 -13.17
N LYS A 7 5.87 19.19 -14.50
CA LYS A 7 6.79 18.50 -15.40
C LYS A 7 8.23 19.00 -15.24
N THR A 8 8.44 20.33 -15.19
CA THR A 8 9.77 20.96 -15.08
C THR A 8 10.47 20.54 -13.79
N PHE A 9 9.75 20.47 -12.69
CA PHE A 9 10.32 20.13 -11.37
C PHE A 9 10.11 18.65 -10.96
N GLY A 10 9.61 17.81 -11.86
CA GLY A 10 9.41 16.38 -11.60
C GLY A 10 8.41 16.11 -10.46
N VAL A 11 7.33 16.89 -10.38
CA VAL A 11 6.28 16.71 -9.37
C VAL A 11 5.41 15.52 -9.75
N SER A 12 5.38 14.49 -8.91
CA SER A 12 4.63 13.24 -9.11
C SER A 12 3.45 13.05 -8.16
N ALA A 13 3.33 13.92 -7.14
CA ALA A 13 2.26 13.84 -6.13
C ALA A 13 1.83 15.24 -5.69
N TYR A 14 0.57 15.38 -5.20
CA TYR A 14 0.01 16.65 -4.76
C TYR A 14 -0.51 16.54 -3.32
N PRO A 15 -0.39 17.62 -2.52
CA PRO A 15 0.32 18.86 -2.82
C PRO A 15 1.84 18.69 -2.69
N THR A 16 2.61 19.28 -3.61
CA THR A 16 4.07 19.46 -3.50
C THR A 16 4.38 20.96 -3.43
N PHE A 17 5.17 21.35 -2.47
CA PHE A 17 5.64 22.73 -2.30
C PHE A 17 7.06 22.84 -2.78
N LEU A 18 7.34 23.85 -3.60
CA LEU A 18 8.63 24.09 -4.23
C LEU A 18 9.16 25.46 -3.78
N PHE A 19 10.37 25.49 -3.27
CA PHE A 19 11.12 26.71 -3.01
C PHE A 19 12.13 26.89 -4.14
N VAL A 20 12.05 28.00 -4.85
CA VAL A 20 12.93 28.32 -5.97
C VAL A 20 13.67 29.64 -5.70
N ASN A 21 14.89 29.78 -6.22
CA ASN A 21 15.65 31.03 -6.14
C ASN A 21 15.24 32.03 -7.21
N GLY A 22 15.85 33.21 -7.21
CA GLY A 22 15.60 34.26 -8.20
C GLY A 22 15.91 33.87 -9.65
N ASP A 23 16.72 32.85 -9.85
CA ASP A 23 17.09 32.31 -11.18
C ASP A 23 16.14 31.19 -11.63
N GLY A 24 15.10 30.85 -10.84
CA GLY A 24 14.14 29.79 -11.12
C GLY A 24 14.66 28.36 -10.84
N GLU A 25 15.81 28.22 -10.14
CA GLU A 25 16.35 26.91 -9.79
C GLU A 25 15.71 26.38 -8.50
N LEU A 26 15.36 25.07 -8.46
CA LEU A 26 14.84 24.42 -7.27
C LEU A 26 15.87 24.44 -6.15
N VAL A 27 15.46 24.95 -4.98
CA VAL A 27 16.28 25.00 -3.75
C VAL A 27 15.90 23.88 -2.80
N TYR A 28 14.59 23.74 -2.57
CA TYR A 28 14.04 22.77 -1.63
C TYR A 28 12.63 22.39 -2.05
N ARG A 29 12.19 21.16 -1.69
CA ARG A 29 10.80 20.72 -1.86
C ARG A 29 10.35 19.81 -0.75
N PHE A 30 9.05 19.83 -0.46
CA PHE A 30 8.42 18.85 0.42
C PHE A 30 7.04 18.45 -0.08
N LEU A 31 6.56 17.29 0.39
CA LEU A 31 5.28 16.70 0.05
C LEU A 31 4.28 16.81 1.19
N GLY A 32 3.00 16.90 0.83
CA GLY A 32 1.86 16.83 1.74
C GLY A 32 1.54 18.16 2.42
N GLY A 33 0.28 18.29 2.85
CA GLY A 33 -0.17 19.43 3.66
C GLY A 33 0.51 19.45 5.02
N LYS A 34 0.77 20.65 5.53
CA LYS A 34 1.41 20.88 6.84
C LYS A 34 0.58 21.88 7.63
N THR A 35 0.66 21.81 8.96
CA THR A 35 0.21 22.92 9.82
C THR A 35 1.09 24.14 9.59
N VAL A 36 0.62 25.32 10.00
CA VAL A 36 1.36 26.57 9.83
C VAL A 36 2.78 26.48 10.42
N ASP A 37 2.90 25.98 11.66
CA ASP A 37 4.19 25.84 12.33
C ASP A 37 5.13 24.87 11.60
N MET A 38 4.58 23.79 11.07
CA MET A 38 5.38 22.85 10.28
C MET A 38 5.79 23.45 8.94
N PHE A 39 4.93 24.26 8.31
CA PHE A 39 5.26 24.94 7.06
C PHE A 39 6.39 25.95 7.24
N VAL A 40 6.37 26.74 8.34
CA VAL A 40 7.46 27.66 8.71
C VAL A 40 8.79 26.90 8.84
N LYS A 41 8.78 25.76 9.55
CA LYS A 41 9.98 24.91 9.66
C LYS A 41 10.48 24.37 8.31
N GLU A 42 9.57 24.08 7.36
CA GLU A 42 10.00 23.72 6.00
C GLU A 42 10.62 24.92 5.26
N GLY A 43 10.14 26.14 5.53
CA GLY A 43 10.76 27.38 5.05
C GLY A 43 12.18 27.60 5.60
N GLU A 44 12.41 27.33 6.89
CA GLU A 44 13.75 27.37 7.52
C GLU A 44 14.71 26.37 6.84
N LYS A 45 14.25 25.14 6.59
CA LYS A 45 15.02 24.15 5.82
C LYS A 45 15.36 24.62 4.40
N ALA A 46 14.44 25.34 3.74
CA ALA A 46 14.69 25.91 2.42
C ALA A 46 15.78 26.98 2.46
N VAL A 47 15.84 27.81 3.50
CA VAL A 47 16.92 28.79 3.71
C VAL A 47 18.26 28.08 3.92
N ASP A 48 18.28 27.05 4.75
CA ASP A 48 19.49 26.25 4.99
C ASP A 48 19.98 25.55 3.72
N ALA A 49 19.05 24.99 2.94
CA ALA A 49 19.35 24.36 1.65
C ALA A 49 19.90 25.39 0.63
N PHE A 50 19.37 26.61 0.63
CA PHE A 50 19.89 27.69 -0.21
C PHE A 50 21.31 28.05 0.17
N ALA A 51 21.60 28.20 1.46
CA ALA A 51 22.95 28.49 1.96
C ALA A 51 23.96 27.37 1.64
N ALA A 52 23.51 26.10 1.61
CA ALA A 52 24.34 24.94 1.28
C ALA A 52 24.60 24.76 -0.23
N ARG A 53 23.94 25.50 -1.12
CA ARG A 53 24.05 25.32 -2.59
C ARG A 53 25.46 25.40 -3.17
N PRO A 54 26.33 26.34 -2.79
CA PRO A 54 27.69 26.37 -3.32
C PRO A 54 28.44 25.07 -3.02
N GLU A 55 28.28 24.55 -1.82
CA GLU A 55 28.88 23.30 -1.41
C GLU A 55 28.26 22.12 -2.17
N LEU A 56 26.95 22.05 -2.30
CA LEU A 56 26.25 21.04 -3.08
C LEU A 56 26.74 21.02 -4.54
N LYS A 57 26.88 22.18 -5.19
CA LYS A 57 27.42 22.28 -6.56
C LYS A 57 28.85 21.72 -6.64
N ARG A 58 29.69 22.01 -5.64
CA ARG A 58 31.07 21.48 -5.55
C ARG A 58 31.06 19.94 -5.41
N TYR A 59 30.20 19.39 -4.58
CA TYR A 59 30.08 17.95 -4.42
C TYR A 59 29.51 17.28 -5.67
N THR A 60 28.49 17.87 -6.31
CA THR A 60 27.94 17.39 -7.58
C THR A 60 29.04 17.26 -8.63
N LYS A 61 29.83 18.31 -8.81
CA LYS A 61 30.97 18.31 -9.77
C LYS A 61 31.97 17.18 -9.49
N LYS A 62 32.39 17.03 -8.22
CA LYS A 62 33.31 15.94 -7.83
C LYS A 62 32.72 14.54 -8.04
N TYR A 63 31.41 14.39 -7.83
CA TYR A 63 30.71 13.14 -8.09
C TYR A 63 30.68 12.82 -9.59
N GLU A 64 30.40 13.81 -10.44
CA GLU A 64 30.44 13.69 -11.89
C GLU A 64 31.86 13.39 -12.41
N GLU A 65 32.90 13.92 -11.75
CA GLU A 65 34.32 13.63 -12.02
C GLU A 65 34.73 12.21 -11.53
N GLY A 66 33.82 11.44 -10.93
CA GLY A 66 34.06 10.05 -10.57
C GLY A 66 34.51 9.81 -9.13
N ASN A 67 34.46 10.81 -8.24
CA ASN A 67 34.78 10.57 -6.83
C ASN A 67 33.71 9.66 -6.19
N ARG A 68 34.16 8.52 -5.67
CA ARG A 68 33.33 7.49 -5.02
C ARG A 68 33.88 7.08 -3.65
N ASP A 69 34.69 7.93 -3.02
CA ASP A 69 35.14 7.72 -1.65
C ASP A 69 33.94 7.65 -0.70
N LYS A 70 33.96 6.71 0.27
CA LYS A 70 32.83 6.44 1.17
C LYS A 70 32.44 7.66 2.02
N GLU A 71 33.44 8.40 2.55
CA GLU A 71 33.17 9.60 3.34
C GLU A 71 32.64 10.74 2.46
N PHE A 72 33.18 10.91 1.25
CA PHE A 72 32.67 11.85 0.27
C PHE A 72 31.20 11.55 -0.08
N LEU A 73 30.84 10.29 -0.37
CA LEU A 73 29.46 9.88 -0.68
C LEU A 73 28.52 10.13 0.51
N ASN A 74 28.99 9.88 1.73
CA ASN A 74 28.26 10.17 2.95
C ASN A 74 27.91 11.67 3.07
N GLN A 75 28.88 12.56 2.87
CA GLN A 75 28.66 14.00 2.93
C GLN A 75 27.78 14.51 1.80
N TYR A 76 27.98 13.98 0.59
CA TYR A 76 27.15 14.33 -0.55
C TYR A 76 25.69 13.91 -0.38
N PHE A 77 25.46 12.71 0.15
CA PHE A 77 24.11 12.28 0.55
C PHE A 77 23.46 13.28 1.53
N ILE A 78 24.17 13.68 2.58
CA ILE A 78 23.62 14.62 3.59
C ILE A 78 23.23 15.96 2.95
N LEU A 79 24.03 16.48 2.02
CA LEU A 79 23.74 17.72 1.31
C LEU A 79 22.51 17.58 0.40
N LYS A 80 22.40 16.48 -0.35
CA LYS A 80 21.22 16.20 -1.21
C LYS A 80 19.96 16.02 -0.38
N ASP A 81 20.00 15.23 0.72
CA ASP A 81 18.86 14.97 1.58
C ASP A 81 18.34 16.24 2.26
N ARG A 82 19.24 17.09 2.78
CA ARG A 82 18.89 18.41 3.33
C ARG A 82 18.23 19.32 2.31
N SER A 83 18.59 19.20 1.05
CA SER A 83 18.00 19.96 -0.06
C SER A 83 16.71 19.33 -0.62
N GLY A 84 16.22 18.21 -0.06
CA GLY A 84 15.05 17.48 -0.55
C GLY A 84 15.23 16.90 -1.96
N LEU A 85 16.49 16.65 -2.39
CA LEU A 85 16.81 16.06 -3.67
C LEU A 85 16.78 14.53 -3.62
N ASP A 86 16.60 13.88 -4.76
CA ASP A 86 16.74 12.43 -4.86
C ASP A 86 18.18 12.02 -4.56
N CYS A 87 18.33 11.07 -3.63
CA CYS A 87 19.62 10.59 -3.15
C CYS A 87 19.96 9.19 -3.67
N SER A 88 19.11 8.60 -4.53
CA SER A 88 19.23 7.20 -4.91
C SER A 88 20.56 6.87 -5.55
N ASP A 89 21.03 7.70 -6.47
CA ASP A 89 22.32 7.55 -7.15
C ASP A 89 23.50 7.45 -6.17
N VAL A 90 23.59 8.42 -5.27
CA VAL A 90 24.68 8.50 -4.27
C VAL A 90 24.59 7.36 -3.26
N LEU A 91 23.37 6.98 -2.87
CA LEU A 91 23.15 5.88 -1.91
C LEU A 91 23.44 4.51 -2.53
N LEU A 92 23.17 4.29 -3.82
CA LEU A 92 23.56 3.06 -4.51
C LEU A 92 25.10 2.90 -4.47
N ASP A 93 25.84 3.95 -4.83
CA ASP A 93 27.30 3.94 -4.78
C ASP A 93 27.83 3.77 -3.35
N TYR A 94 27.18 4.44 -2.37
CA TYR A 94 27.55 4.31 -0.96
C TYR A 94 27.35 2.88 -0.44
N PHE A 95 26.19 2.26 -0.68
CA PHE A 95 25.91 0.91 -0.22
C PHE A 95 26.72 -0.17 -0.94
N ALA A 96 27.24 0.11 -2.13
CA ALA A 96 28.21 -0.77 -2.79
C ALA A 96 29.53 -0.90 -2.01
N LEU A 97 29.84 0.09 -1.15
CA LEU A 97 31.05 0.11 -0.29
C LEU A 97 30.76 -0.28 1.16
N VAL A 98 29.50 -0.58 1.51
CA VAL A 98 29.10 -0.97 2.87
C VAL A 98 29.17 -2.49 2.98
N ASP A 99 29.83 -2.98 4.01
CA ASP A 99 29.87 -4.41 4.34
C ASP A 99 28.50 -4.91 4.80
N ASP A 100 28.20 -6.19 4.53
CA ASP A 100 26.91 -6.79 4.89
C ASP A 100 26.62 -6.75 6.39
N SER A 101 27.63 -6.81 7.23
CA SER A 101 27.52 -6.68 8.70
C SER A 101 27.07 -5.28 9.15
N GLN A 102 27.23 -4.27 8.31
CA GLN A 102 26.90 -2.87 8.62
C GLN A 102 25.62 -2.39 7.91
N LEU A 103 25.04 -3.20 7.01
CA LEU A 103 23.89 -2.79 6.19
C LEU A 103 22.72 -2.26 7.02
N LEU A 104 22.44 -2.92 8.14
CA LEU A 104 21.30 -2.63 9.00
C LEU A 104 21.70 -1.92 10.31
N ASP A 105 22.84 -1.24 10.35
CA ASP A 105 23.18 -0.41 11.50
C ASP A 105 22.28 0.83 11.61
N SER A 106 22.29 1.49 12.77
CA SER A 106 21.44 2.66 13.07
C SER A 106 21.68 3.87 12.14
N ILE A 107 22.84 3.93 11.50
CA ILE A 107 23.22 4.99 10.55
C ILE A 107 22.66 4.67 9.16
N ASN A 108 22.67 3.42 8.76
CA ASN A 108 22.30 2.97 7.41
C ASN A 108 20.80 2.73 7.24
N VAL A 109 20.10 2.24 8.28
CA VAL A 109 18.66 1.97 8.23
C VAL A 109 17.85 3.17 7.72
N PRO A 110 18.02 4.41 8.20
CA PRO A 110 17.26 5.55 7.67
C PRO A 110 17.55 5.86 6.19
N ARG A 111 18.73 5.52 5.69
CA ARG A 111 19.18 5.75 4.30
C ARG A 111 18.52 4.80 3.33
N ILE A 112 18.28 3.55 3.72
CA ILE A 112 17.60 2.55 2.89
C ILE A 112 16.26 3.07 2.38
N GLY A 113 15.45 3.68 3.26
CA GLY A 113 14.15 4.26 2.91
C GLY A 113 14.20 5.51 2.01
N LYS A 114 15.40 6.03 1.72
CA LYS A 114 15.59 7.17 0.81
C LYS A 114 15.93 6.74 -0.63
N ILE A 115 16.18 5.45 -0.85
CA ILE A 115 16.43 4.91 -2.18
C ILE A 115 15.08 4.66 -2.87
N THR A 116 14.92 5.21 -4.07
CA THR A 116 13.68 5.10 -4.86
C THR A 116 13.88 4.38 -6.19
N VAL A 117 15.09 3.91 -6.46
CA VAL A 117 15.47 3.19 -7.68
C VAL A 117 15.75 1.73 -7.34
N PHE A 118 15.28 0.81 -8.17
CA PHE A 118 15.53 -0.61 -7.99
C PHE A 118 16.90 -1.00 -8.50
N ASP A 119 17.75 -1.48 -7.60
CA ASP A 119 18.96 -2.23 -7.91
C ASP A 119 18.79 -3.65 -7.34
N LYS A 120 18.79 -4.66 -8.23
CA LYS A 120 18.51 -6.06 -7.87
C LYS A 120 19.49 -6.60 -6.84
N LYS A 121 20.80 -6.32 -6.99
CA LYS A 121 21.83 -6.81 -6.09
C LYS A 121 21.65 -6.21 -4.69
N LEU A 122 21.47 -4.93 -4.60
CA LEU A 122 21.32 -4.22 -3.33
C LEU A 122 19.99 -4.59 -2.64
N ALA A 123 18.90 -4.68 -3.40
CA ALA A 123 17.61 -5.08 -2.88
C ALA A 123 17.63 -6.48 -2.25
N ASN A 124 18.30 -7.44 -2.89
CA ASN A 124 18.52 -8.77 -2.32
C ASN A 124 19.33 -8.70 -1.03
N ARG A 125 20.44 -7.93 -0.99
CA ARG A 125 21.26 -7.78 0.23
C ARG A 125 20.43 -7.22 1.40
N PHE A 126 19.59 -6.21 1.17
CA PHE A 126 18.73 -5.63 2.21
C PHE A 126 17.71 -6.64 2.73
N VAL A 127 17.03 -7.34 1.83
CA VAL A 127 16.02 -8.33 2.22
C VAL A 127 16.65 -9.53 2.91
N ASP A 128 17.81 -10.02 2.44
CA ASP A 128 18.55 -11.12 3.09
C ASP A 128 18.95 -10.75 4.51
N ALA A 129 19.53 -9.57 4.70
CA ALA A 129 19.90 -9.07 6.02
C ALA A 129 18.71 -8.94 6.96
N ALA A 130 17.56 -8.44 6.46
CA ALA A 130 16.32 -8.32 7.26
C ALA A 130 15.73 -9.69 7.60
N CYS A 131 15.79 -10.67 6.70
CA CYS A 131 15.34 -12.03 6.96
C CYS A 131 16.19 -12.70 8.04
N VAL A 132 17.52 -12.52 8.00
CA VAL A 132 18.43 -12.99 9.04
C VAL A 132 18.13 -12.32 10.39
N GLU A 133 17.86 -11.02 10.40
CA GLU A 133 17.49 -10.31 11.62
C GLU A 133 16.16 -10.78 12.20
N ALA A 134 15.16 -11.02 11.35
CA ALA A 134 13.84 -11.52 11.77
C ALA A 134 13.91 -12.93 12.39
N ALA A 135 14.84 -13.75 11.95
CA ALA A 135 15.09 -15.09 12.52
C ALA A 135 15.78 -15.05 13.90
N ASN A 136 16.35 -13.91 14.33
CA ASN A 136 17.06 -13.73 15.59
C ASN A 136 16.27 -12.84 16.57
N PRO A 137 15.39 -13.41 17.41
CA PRO A 137 14.47 -12.64 18.27
C PRO A 137 15.14 -11.87 19.42
N VAL A 138 16.47 -11.91 19.54
CA VAL A 138 17.25 -11.34 20.68
C VAL A 138 17.53 -9.84 20.49
N LYS A 139 17.23 -9.26 19.33
CA LYS A 139 17.52 -7.85 19.06
C LYS A 139 16.41 -6.91 19.53
N ASP A 140 16.79 -5.67 19.79
CA ASP A 140 15.90 -4.59 20.17
C ASP A 140 14.70 -4.47 19.20
N LYS A 141 13.50 -4.71 19.72
CA LYS A 141 12.23 -4.63 18.95
C LYS A 141 12.07 -3.29 18.23
N LYS A 142 12.60 -2.20 18.80
CA LYS A 142 12.55 -0.88 18.22
C LYS A 142 13.44 -0.78 16.97
N HIS A 143 14.62 -1.40 17.01
CA HIS A 143 15.53 -1.49 15.87
C HIS A 143 14.90 -2.33 14.74
N SER A 144 14.41 -3.54 15.03
CA SER A 144 13.77 -4.41 14.04
C SER A 144 12.54 -3.74 13.40
N THR A 145 11.77 -2.96 14.15
CA THR A 145 10.67 -2.17 13.60
C THR A 145 11.17 -1.10 12.62
N ALA A 146 12.27 -0.42 12.95
CA ALA A 146 12.86 0.60 12.07
C ALA A 146 13.43 -0.02 10.79
N VAL A 147 14.10 -1.16 10.88
CA VAL A 147 14.60 -1.94 9.74
C VAL A 147 13.46 -2.33 8.79
N ASN A 148 12.43 -2.98 9.33
CA ASN A 148 11.27 -3.39 8.52
C ASN A 148 10.61 -2.20 7.84
N LYS A 149 10.41 -1.09 8.55
CA LYS A 149 9.85 0.13 7.99
C LYS A 149 10.71 0.68 6.84
N ALA A 150 12.01 0.76 7.01
CA ALA A 150 12.93 1.28 6.00
C ALA A 150 12.91 0.43 4.72
N ILE A 151 12.98 -0.90 4.86
CA ILE A 151 12.97 -1.82 3.72
C ILE A 151 11.59 -1.84 3.04
N CYS A 152 10.49 -1.83 3.79
CA CYS A 152 9.15 -1.70 3.21
C CYS A 152 8.98 -0.38 2.44
N THR A 153 9.53 0.74 2.94
CA THR A 153 9.52 2.03 2.24
C THR A 153 10.31 1.95 0.92
N PHE A 154 11.50 1.37 0.95
CA PHE A 154 12.33 1.13 -0.24
C PHE A 154 11.61 0.25 -1.26
N LEU A 155 11.11 -0.92 -0.88
CA LEU A 155 10.40 -1.82 -1.78
C LEU A 155 9.13 -1.19 -2.34
N SER A 156 8.40 -0.39 -1.55
CA SER A 156 7.22 0.35 -2.02
C SER A 156 7.57 1.34 -3.13
N ALA A 157 8.66 2.08 -2.99
CA ALA A 157 9.15 2.98 -4.02
C ALA A 157 9.59 2.21 -5.27
N CYS A 158 10.27 1.06 -5.11
CA CYS A 158 10.67 0.20 -6.22
C CYS A 158 9.46 -0.36 -6.98
N VAL A 159 8.42 -0.86 -6.30
CA VAL A 159 7.16 -1.31 -6.94
C VAL A 159 6.58 -0.19 -7.82
N GLN A 160 6.47 1.01 -7.27
CA GLN A 160 5.92 2.15 -8.00
C GLN A 160 6.75 2.53 -9.22
N LYS A 161 8.05 2.63 -9.07
CA LYS A 161 8.97 3.06 -10.15
C LYS A 161 9.07 2.04 -11.27
N THR A 162 9.22 0.75 -10.94
CA THR A 162 9.30 -0.33 -11.94
C THR A 162 7.98 -0.47 -12.71
N ALA A 163 6.83 -0.32 -12.03
CA ALA A 163 5.53 -0.31 -12.67
C ALA A 163 5.34 0.90 -13.60
N GLN A 164 5.73 2.10 -13.16
CA GLN A 164 5.66 3.32 -14.00
C GLN A 164 6.53 3.21 -15.24
N ALA A 165 7.75 2.71 -15.10
CA ALA A 165 8.72 2.56 -16.19
C ALA A 165 8.45 1.35 -17.11
N ASP A 166 7.40 0.57 -16.85
CA ASP A 166 7.07 -0.68 -17.56
C ASP A 166 8.20 -1.72 -17.58
N GLN A 167 8.93 -1.81 -16.48
CA GLN A 167 9.99 -2.78 -16.27
C GLN A 167 9.44 -4.05 -15.61
N GLU A 168 8.73 -4.87 -16.36
CA GLU A 168 7.99 -6.02 -15.82
C GLU A 168 8.88 -7.00 -15.05
N GLU A 169 10.06 -7.34 -15.58
CA GLU A 169 10.99 -8.26 -14.91
C GLU A 169 11.41 -7.72 -13.54
N ASN A 170 11.79 -6.45 -13.47
CA ASN A 170 12.15 -5.79 -12.22
C ASN A 170 10.96 -5.67 -11.27
N PHE A 171 9.77 -5.39 -11.80
CA PHE A 171 8.55 -5.34 -11.01
C PHE A 171 8.24 -6.69 -10.33
N GLU A 172 8.32 -7.79 -11.07
CA GLU A 172 8.13 -9.14 -10.53
C GLU A 172 9.20 -9.53 -9.50
N GLU A 173 10.44 -9.14 -9.73
CA GLU A 173 11.53 -9.34 -8.76
C GLU A 173 11.26 -8.60 -7.45
N VAL A 174 10.80 -7.34 -7.51
CA VAL A 174 10.44 -6.56 -6.31
C VAL A 174 9.29 -7.22 -5.55
N LEU A 175 8.28 -7.76 -6.25
CA LEU A 175 7.18 -8.47 -5.60
C LEU A 175 7.65 -9.77 -4.93
N ALA A 176 8.57 -10.51 -5.56
CA ALA A 176 9.16 -11.70 -4.96
C ALA A 176 9.97 -11.37 -3.70
N LEU A 177 10.72 -10.27 -3.70
CA LEU A 177 11.44 -9.76 -2.54
C LEU A 177 10.50 -9.37 -1.39
N LYS A 178 9.41 -8.68 -1.72
CA LYS A 178 8.35 -8.35 -0.77
C LYS A 178 7.78 -9.60 -0.10
N ASP A 179 7.37 -10.59 -0.90
CA ASP A 179 6.73 -11.79 -0.39
C ASP A 179 7.70 -12.61 0.50
N ARG A 180 8.99 -12.64 0.14
CA ARG A 180 10.05 -13.24 0.95
C ARG A 180 10.22 -12.53 2.29
N LEU A 181 10.28 -11.19 2.29
CA LEU A 181 10.38 -10.39 3.50
C LEU A 181 9.16 -10.61 4.42
N PHE A 182 7.95 -10.58 3.85
CA PHE A 182 6.71 -10.76 4.61
C PHE A 182 6.62 -12.14 5.24
N LYS A 183 7.02 -13.18 4.51
CA LYS A 183 7.11 -14.54 5.04
C LYS A 183 8.09 -14.65 6.21
N ALA A 184 9.26 -14.03 6.11
CA ALA A 184 10.30 -14.09 7.14
C ALA A 184 9.93 -13.30 8.40
N THR A 185 9.31 -12.12 8.23
CA THR A 185 8.96 -11.23 9.35
C THR A 185 7.58 -11.52 9.97
N GLY A 186 6.78 -12.40 9.36
CA GLY A 186 5.39 -12.63 9.74
C GLY A 186 4.47 -11.45 9.41
N ALA A 187 4.94 -10.47 8.64
CA ALA A 187 4.12 -9.37 8.18
C ALA A 187 2.99 -9.88 7.28
N LYS A 188 1.83 -9.22 7.39
CA LYS A 188 0.65 -9.57 6.57
C LYS A 188 0.33 -8.43 5.62
N ASN A 189 -0.19 -8.80 4.46
CA ASN A 189 -0.83 -7.82 3.59
C ASN A 189 -2.03 -7.20 4.33
N SER A 190 -2.15 -5.88 4.29
CA SER A 190 -3.21 -5.14 4.95
C SER A 190 -3.46 -3.84 4.20
N ALA A 191 -4.67 -3.68 3.68
CA ALA A 191 -5.09 -2.44 3.03
C ALA A 191 -5.10 -1.27 4.02
N THR A 192 -5.40 -1.54 5.31
CA THR A 192 -5.33 -0.54 6.38
C THR A 192 -3.90 -0.05 6.58
N ALA A 193 -2.90 -0.94 6.62
CA ALA A 193 -1.50 -0.56 6.73
C ALA A 193 -1.04 0.24 5.51
N ALA A 194 -1.51 -0.12 4.31
CA ALA A 194 -1.25 0.62 3.08
C ALA A 194 -1.80 2.05 3.14
N SER A 195 -3.03 2.24 3.61
CA SER A 195 -3.70 3.55 3.71
C SER A 195 -3.12 4.45 4.81
N LEU A 196 -2.58 3.87 5.88
CA LEU A 196 -1.95 4.59 7.00
C LEU A 196 -0.49 5.00 6.74
N GLY A 197 -0.06 5.02 5.48
CA GLY A 197 1.27 5.50 5.09
C GLY A 197 2.34 4.41 4.99
N GLY A 198 1.96 3.12 5.08
CA GLY A 198 2.84 1.99 4.81
C GLY A 198 3.16 1.80 3.32
N GLY A 199 2.42 2.51 2.44
CA GLY A 199 2.59 2.42 0.99
C GLY A 199 2.03 1.13 0.37
N ASN A 200 2.16 1.02 -0.94
CA ASN A 200 1.61 -0.09 -1.73
C ASN A 200 2.19 -1.46 -1.37
N ILE A 201 3.28 -1.50 -0.60
CA ILE A 201 3.95 -2.74 -0.22
C ILE A 201 3.05 -3.70 0.56
N TYR A 202 2.04 -3.18 1.27
CA TYR A 202 1.08 -3.99 2.03
C TYR A 202 -0.10 -4.51 1.21
N ILE A 203 -0.23 -4.07 -0.05
CA ILE A 203 -1.23 -4.62 -0.96
C ILE A 203 -0.79 -6.02 -1.39
N PRO A 204 -1.69 -7.03 -1.48
CA PRO A 204 -1.36 -8.35 -2.00
C PRO A 204 -0.66 -8.27 -3.36
N SER A 205 0.35 -9.10 -3.57
CA SER A 205 1.15 -9.07 -4.81
C SER A 205 0.30 -9.34 -6.05
N GLU A 206 -0.74 -10.17 -5.92
CA GLU A 206 -1.71 -10.46 -6.97
C GLU A 206 -2.50 -9.20 -7.38
N LEU A 207 -2.95 -8.40 -6.42
CA LEU A 207 -3.64 -7.13 -6.72
C LEU A 207 -2.69 -6.10 -7.35
N LEU A 208 -1.44 -6.05 -6.92
CA LEU A 208 -0.43 -5.20 -7.57
C LEU A 208 -0.18 -5.62 -9.02
N ARG A 209 -0.12 -6.93 -9.30
CA ARG A 209 -0.01 -7.46 -10.67
C ARG A 209 -1.24 -7.14 -11.52
N LEU A 210 -2.44 -7.33 -10.99
CA LEU A 210 -3.68 -7.00 -11.69
C LEU A 210 -3.70 -5.51 -12.09
N ASN A 211 -3.37 -4.62 -11.15
CA ASN A 211 -3.28 -3.20 -11.42
C ASN A 211 -2.22 -2.87 -12.49
N TYR A 212 -1.05 -3.50 -12.41
CA TYR A 212 0.02 -3.32 -13.38
C TYR A 212 -0.38 -3.81 -14.78
N TYR A 213 -0.85 -5.05 -14.90
CA TYR A 213 -1.23 -5.63 -16.20
C TYR A 213 -2.37 -4.86 -16.86
N SER A 214 -3.33 -4.44 -16.07
CA SER A 214 -4.43 -3.59 -16.51
C SER A 214 -3.93 -2.23 -17.03
N ALA A 215 -3.13 -1.51 -16.25
CA ALA A 215 -2.60 -0.19 -16.62
C ALA A 215 -1.72 -0.26 -17.88
N LYS A 216 -1.02 -1.38 -18.09
CA LYS A 216 -0.14 -1.62 -19.25
C LYS A 216 -0.85 -2.37 -20.40
N LYS A 217 -2.16 -2.60 -20.31
CA LYS A 217 -2.97 -3.30 -21.32
C LYS A 217 -2.45 -4.70 -21.67
N LYS A 218 -1.87 -5.41 -20.69
CA LYS A 218 -1.40 -6.80 -20.82
C LYS A 218 -2.56 -7.76 -20.54
N LEU A 219 -3.55 -7.76 -21.43
CA LEU A 219 -4.89 -8.30 -21.19
C LEU A 219 -4.90 -9.82 -20.94
N ASP A 220 -4.09 -10.59 -21.66
CA ASP A 220 -4.01 -12.05 -21.45
C ASP A 220 -3.48 -12.39 -20.05
N LYS A 221 -2.43 -11.68 -19.61
CA LYS A 221 -1.87 -11.84 -18.27
C LYS A 221 -2.86 -11.41 -17.18
N PHE A 222 -3.56 -10.31 -17.42
CA PHE A 222 -4.61 -9.84 -16.53
C PHE A 222 -5.73 -10.88 -16.39
N ASN A 223 -6.29 -11.37 -17.50
CA ASN A 223 -7.39 -12.33 -17.50
C ASN A 223 -7.01 -13.63 -16.78
N HIS A 224 -5.83 -14.19 -17.12
CA HIS A 224 -5.36 -15.41 -16.50
C HIS A 224 -5.19 -15.26 -14.98
N LEU A 225 -4.53 -14.18 -14.55
CA LEU A 225 -4.32 -13.92 -13.14
C LEU A 225 -5.64 -13.63 -12.40
N PHE A 226 -6.53 -12.83 -13.00
CA PHE A 226 -7.79 -12.43 -12.38
C PHE A 226 -8.69 -13.63 -12.09
N ILE A 227 -8.88 -14.52 -13.09
CA ILE A 227 -9.73 -15.71 -12.93
C ILE A 227 -9.20 -16.62 -11.82
N ASN A 228 -7.89 -16.83 -11.78
CA ASN A 228 -7.28 -17.68 -10.76
C ASN A 228 -7.37 -17.02 -9.36
N TYR A 229 -7.06 -15.74 -9.26
CA TYR A 229 -7.05 -15.04 -7.99
C TYR A 229 -8.45 -14.93 -7.36
N ILE A 230 -9.49 -14.64 -8.15
CA ILE A 230 -10.85 -14.59 -7.60
C ILE A 230 -11.32 -15.98 -7.14
N ALA A 231 -10.95 -17.05 -7.85
CA ALA A 231 -11.26 -18.41 -7.45
C ALA A 231 -10.56 -18.81 -6.14
N GLU A 232 -9.30 -18.42 -5.96
CA GLU A 232 -8.56 -18.63 -4.71
C GLU A 232 -9.17 -17.85 -3.54
N LEU A 233 -9.58 -16.60 -3.77
CA LEU A 233 -10.28 -15.79 -2.77
C LEU A 233 -11.60 -16.44 -2.34
N GLN A 234 -12.39 -16.94 -3.29
CA GLN A 234 -13.65 -17.65 -2.98
C GLN A 234 -13.38 -18.87 -2.12
N LYS A 235 -12.44 -19.71 -2.51
CA LYS A 235 -12.06 -20.90 -1.74
C LYS A 235 -11.57 -20.55 -0.33
N LYS A 236 -10.75 -19.52 -0.20
CA LYS A 236 -10.24 -19.05 1.09
C LYS A 236 -11.36 -18.51 1.96
N TYR A 237 -12.30 -17.77 1.39
CA TYR A 237 -13.46 -17.23 2.11
C TYR A 237 -14.37 -18.35 2.62
N GLU A 238 -14.69 -19.31 1.77
CA GLU A 238 -15.50 -20.49 2.16
C GLU A 238 -14.84 -21.27 3.29
N GLY A 239 -13.54 -21.56 3.19
CA GLY A 239 -12.79 -22.25 4.23
C GLY A 239 -12.64 -21.48 5.54
N SER A 240 -12.64 -20.15 5.51
CA SER A 240 -12.49 -19.31 6.72
C SER A 240 -13.81 -18.87 7.33
N ARG A 241 -14.93 -19.09 6.66
CA ARG A 241 -16.25 -18.60 7.08
C ARG A 241 -16.69 -19.21 8.40
N GLU A 242 -16.56 -20.51 8.55
CA GLU A 242 -16.93 -21.23 9.78
C GLU A 242 -16.04 -20.82 10.95
N GLU A 243 -14.73 -20.68 10.71
CA GLU A 243 -13.77 -20.21 11.73
C GLU A 243 -14.08 -18.78 12.17
N LYS A 244 -14.40 -17.88 11.22
CA LYS A 244 -14.79 -16.49 11.52
C LYS A 244 -16.08 -16.46 12.35
N ILE A 245 -17.10 -17.25 11.99
CA ILE A 245 -18.35 -17.35 12.73
C ILE A 245 -18.11 -17.90 14.14
N ALA A 246 -17.28 -18.93 14.29
CA ALA A 246 -16.94 -19.52 15.59
C ALA A 246 -16.19 -18.51 16.47
N MET A 247 -15.23 -17.77 15.87
CA MET A 247 -14.48 -16.73 16.57
C MET A 247 -15.37 -15.57 17.03
N LEU A 248 -16.28 -15.08 16.19
CA LEU A 248 -17.23 -14.02 16.57
C LEU A 248 -18.13 -14.46 17.72
N LYS A 249 -18.69 -15.69 17.65
CA LYS A 249 -19.49 -16.26 18.75
C LYS A 249 -18.70 -16.39 20.05
N ALA A 250 -17.43 -16.82 19.99
CA ALA A 250 -16.56 -16.91 21.16
C ALA A 250 -16.26 -15.51 21.76
N MET A 251 -16.10 -14.50 20.92
CA MET A 251 -15.90 -13.12 21.37
C MET A 251 -17.16 -12.53 22.01
N GLU A 252 -18.34 -12.76 21.43
CA GLU A 252 -19.61 -12.37 22.01
C GLU A 252 -19.84 -13.04 23.38
N ALA A 253 -19.53 -14.34 23.50
CA ALA A 253 -19.60 -15.06 24.77
C ALA A 253 -18.67 -14.45 25.83
N LYS A 254 -17.41 -14.15 25.50
CA LYS A 254 -16.49 -13.47 26.41
C LYS A 254 -16.96 -12.08 26.82
N LEU A 255 -17.53 -11.33 25.89
CA LEU A 255 -18.09 -9.99 26.19
C LEU A 255 -19.27 -10.09 27.15
N LYS A 256 -20.13 -11.11 26.97
CA LYS A 256 -21.26 -11.39 27.85
C LYS A 256 -20.77 -11.79 29.24
N GLU A 257 -19.81 -12.70 29.35
CA GLU A 257 -19.21 -13.15 30.60
C GLU A 257 -18.56 -11.98 31.37
N ALA A 258 -17.79 -11.16 30.68
CA ALA A 258 -17.18 -9.96 31.27
C ALA A 258 -18.23 -8.95 31.77
N LYS A 259 -19.38 -8.84 31.12
CA LYS A 259 -20.51 -8.02 31.54
C LYS A 259 -21.18 -8.58 32.77
N GLU A 260 -21.38 -9.89 32.84
CA GLU A 260 -22.02 -10.59 33.95
C GLU A 260 -21.12 -10.68 35.20
N SER A 261 -19.79 -10.65 35.04
CA SER A 261 -18.83 -10.61 36.15
C SER A 261 -18.90 -9.34 37.00
N GLY A 262 -19.51 -8.27 36.49
CA GLY A 262 -19.55 -6.95 37.14
C GLY A 262 -18.22 -6.23 37.18
N ASN A 263 -17.17 -6.77 36.57
CA ASN A 263 -15.85 -6.13 36.47
C ASN A 263 -15.83 -5.16 35.27
N GLU A 264 -16.08 -3.89 35.53
CA GLU A 264 -16.15 -2.85 34.49
C GLU A 264 -14.85 -2.75 33.68
N ALA A 265 -13.68 -2.90 34.31
CA ALA A 265 -12.40 -2.82 33.61
C ALA A 265 -12.22 -3.96 32.59
N GLU A 266 -12.62 -5.19 32.99
CA GLU A 266 -12.57 -6.37 32.12
C GLU A 266 -13.58 -6.26 30.97
N TYR A 267 -14.78 -5.76 31.25
CA TYR A 267 -15.79 -5.50 30.23
C TYR A 267 -15.32 -4.47 29.20
N GLN A 268 -14.76 -3.34 29.64
CA GLN A 268 -14.25 -2.31 28.73
C GLN A 268 -13.05 -2.83 27.89
N ALA A 269 -12.17 -3.65 28.46
CA ALA A 269 -11.06 -4.28 27.74
C ALA A 269 -11.58 -5.27 26.67
N ALA A 270 -12.53 -6.12 27.02
CA ALA A 270 -13.14 -7.07 26.08
C ALA A 270 -13.90 -6.34 24.96
N ARG A 271 -14.65 -5.29 25.29
CA ARG A 271 -15.37 -4.44 24.35
C ARG A 271 -14.43 -3.75 23.35
N LYS A 272 -13.33 -3.18 23.86
CA LYS A 272 -12.33 -2.50 23.03
C LYS A 272 -11.63 -3.49 22.08
N LEU A 273 -11.27 -4.67 22.57
CA LEU A 273 -10.66 -5.72 21.77
C LEU A 273 -11.60 -6.22 20.67
N ASN A 274 -12.87 -6.46 21.02
CA ASN A 274 -13.90 -6.89 20.06
C ASN A 274 -14.10 -5.83 18.95
N ALA A 275 -14.27 -4.56 19.33
CA ALA A 275 -14.42 -3.47 18.38
C ALA A 275 -13.19 -3.32 17.45
N MET A 276 -11.97 -3.45 18.01
CA MET A 276 -10.74 -3.37 17.25
C MET A 276 -10.61 -4.52 16.24
N MET A 277 -10.82 -5.76 16.66
CA MET A 277 -10.69 -6.93 15.78
C MET A 277 -11.77 -6.96 14.70
N SER A 278 -13.00 -6.59 15.03
CA SER A 278 -14.09 -6.47 14.07
C SER A 278 -13.83 -5.36 13.03
N ALA A 279 -13.34 -4.20 13.49
CA ALA A 279 -13.00 -3.09 12.59
C ALA A 279 -11.84 -3.44 11.63
N PHE A 280 -10.78 -4.08 12.10
CA PHE A 280 -9.64 -4.45 11.23
C PHE A 280 -10.03 -5.48 10.17
N SER A 281 -10.80 -6.53 10.55
CA SER A 281 -11.26 -7.53 9.58
C SER A 281 -12.18 -6.91 8.53
N SER A 282 -13.12 -6.05 8.95
CA SER A 282 -14.08 -5.42 8.04
C SER A 282 -13.41 -4.42 7.08
N ILE A 283 -12.37 -3.71 7.51
CA ILE A 283 -11.64 -2.75 6.66
C ILE A 283 -10.85 -3.48 5.57
N ASP A 284 -10.12 -4.55 5.91
CA ASP A 284 -9.37 -5.32 4.91
C ASP A 284 -10.30 -6.02 3.92
N ASP A 285 -11.41 -6.59 4.38
CA ASP A 285 -12.43 -7.19 3.52
C ASP A 285 -13.10 -6.14 2.61
N TYR A 286 -13.36 -4.94 3.12
CA TYR A 286 -13.88 -3.81 2.33
C TYR A 286 -12.94 -3.39 1.20
N TYR A 287 -11.66 -3.18 1.49
CA TYR A 287 -10.69 -2.80 0.46
C TYR A 287 -10.47 -3.91 -0.57
N THR A 288 -10.44 -5.18 -0.12
CA THR A 288 -10.34 -6.33 -1.02
C THR A 288 -11.57 -6.40 -1.94
N SER A 289 -12.77 -6.27 -1.38
CA SER A 289 -14.03 -6.25 -2.13
C SER A 289 -14.04 -5.11 -3.16
N THR A 290 -13.74 -3.89 -2.74
CA THR A 290 -13.75 -2.70 -3.61
C THR A 290 -12.75 -2.85 -4.76
N SER A 291 -11.50 -3.23 -4.47
CA SER A 291 -10.48 -3.44 -5.51
C SER A 291 -10.84 -4.55 -6.47
N MET A 292 -11.47 -5.62 -5.98
CA MET A 292 -11.89 -6.73 -6.85
C MET A 292 -13.12 -6.39 -7.69
N ILE A 293 -14.06 -5.57 -7.19
CA ILE A 293 -15.17 -5.06 -8.00
C ILE A 293 -14.62 -4.29 -9.21
N GLU A 294 -13.67 -3.40 -9.02
CA GLU A 294 -13.01 -2.68 -10.12
C GLU A 294 -12.33 -3.63 -11.12
N ASN A 295 -11.78 -4.74 -10.66
CA ASN A 295 -11.18 -5.76 -11.53
C ASN A 295 -12.23 -6.61 -12.26
N VAL A 296 -13.41 -6.88 -11.66
CA VAL A 296 -14.54 -7.52 -12.37
C VAL A 296 -15.03 -6.61 -13.51
N GLU A 297 -15.22 -5.31 -13.24
CA GLU A 297 -15.62 -4.35 -14.27
C GLU A 297 -14.62 -4.32 -15.42
N ARG A 298 -13.34 -4.32 -15.10
CA ARG A 298 -12.30 -4.34 -16.11
C ARG A 298 -12.30 -5.63 -16.91
N TYR A 299 -12.55 -6.76 -16.28
CA TYR A 299 -12.75 -8.03 -16.99
C TYR A 299 -13.94 -7.95 -17.97
N GLU A 300 -15.06 -7.35 -17.54
CA GLU A 300 -16.24 -7.17 -18.41
C GLU A 300 -15.96 -6.25 -19.62
N GLU A 301 -15.13 -5.21 -19.43
CA GLU A 301 -14.71 -4.28 -20.49
C GLU A 301 -13.84 -4.94 -21.56
N ILE A 302 -12.92 -5.81 -21.14
CA ILE A 302 -11.91 -6.40 -22.03
C ILE A 302 -12.31 -7.80 -22.54
N TYR A 303 -13.43 -8.35 -22.08
CA TYR A 303 -13.89 -9.68 -22.50
C TYR A 303 -14.39 -9.65 -23.93
N GLU A 304 -13.66 -10.34 -24.82
CA GLU A 304 -13.96 -10.39 -26.26
C GLU A 304 -14.87 -11.57 -26.67
N GLY A 305 -15.18 -12.49 -25.74
CA GLY A 305 -16.04 -13.63 -25.97
C GLY A 305 -17.54 -13.29 -26.00
N GLU A 306 -18.35 -14.26 -26.35
CA GLU A 306 -19.81 -14.13 -26.29
C GLU A 306 -20.27 -14.02 -24.83
N LYS A 307 -21.07 -13.00 -24.52
CA LYS A 307 -21.65 -12.78 -23.19
C LYS A 307 -22.94 -13.62 -23.03
N ASP A 308 -22.77 -14.93 -23.17
CA ASP A 308 -23.81 -15.93 -23.01
C ASP A 308 -24.29 -16.13 -21.57
N ALA A 309 -25.17 -17.09 -21.33
CA ALA A 309 -25.71 -17.38 -20.02
C ALA A 309 -24.59 -17.81 -19.02
N ALA A 310 -23.63 -18.60 -19.47
CA ALA A 310 -22.52 -19.07 -18.63
C ALA A 310 -21.59 -17.92 -18.23
N TYR A 311 -21.32 -16.97 -19.13
CA TYR A 311 -20.62 -15.73 -18.81
C TYR A 311 -21.37 -14.91 -17.75
N LYS A 312 -22.70 -14.69 -17.98
CA LYS A 312 -23.53 -13.92 -17.06
C LYS A 312 -23.60 -14.56 -15.67
N ASP A 313 -23.73 -15.89 -15.58
CA ASP A 313 -23.75 -16.62 -14.31
C ASP A 313 -22.44 -16.48 -13.56
N ARG A 314 -21.31 -16.59 -14.26
CA ARG A 314 -19.97 -16.45 -13.68
C ARG A 314 -19.73 -15.06 -13.13
N VAL A 315 -19.99 -14.02 -13.91
CA VAL A 315 -19.77 -12.62 -13.50
C VAL A 315 -20.73 -12.24 -12.36
N ALA A 316 -22.00 -12.65 -12.45
CA ALA A 316 -22.96 -12.45 -11.36
C ALA A 316 -22.51 -13.13 -10.06
N GLY A 317 -21.98 -14.36 -10.13
CA GLY A 317 -21.43 -15.06 -8.99
C GLY A 317 -20.27 -14.30 -8.32
N TRP A 318 -19.42 -13.66 -9.11
CA TRP A 318 -18.33 -12.82 -8.58
C TRP A 318 -18.84 -11.57 -7.85
N TYR A 319 -19.83 -10.87 -8.41
CA TYR A 319 -20.42 -9.71 -7.76
C TYR A 319 -21.12 -10.09 -6.44
N VAL A 320 -21.88 -11.19 -6.42
CA VAL A 320 -22.51 -11.68 -5.19
C VAL A 320 -21.46 -12.03 -4.13
N PHE A 321 -20.41 -12.76 -4.50
CA PHE A 321 -19.30 -13.09 -3.61
C PHE A 321 -18.62 -11.85 -3.02
N LEU A 322 -18.33 -10.85 -3.86
CA LEU A 322 -17.68 -9.62 -3.41
C LEU A 322 -18.54 -8.80 -2.46
N HIS A 323 -19.87 -8.80 -2.66
CA HIS A 323 -20.81 -8.24 -1.69
C HIS A 323 -20.78 -8.99 -0.36
N GLN A 324 -20.68 -10.33 -0.39
CA GLN A 324 -20.60 -11.15 0.83
C GLN A 324 -19.31 -10.91 1.63
N LEU A 325 -18.20 -10.53 0.97
CA LEU A 325 -16.96 -10.14 1.65
C LEU A 325 -17.12 -8.87 2.49
N SER A 326 -17.89 -7.89 1.99
CA SER A 326 -18.10 -6.62 2.65
C SER A 326 -19.54 -6.14 2.46
N PRO A 327 -20.51 -6.73 3.17
CA PRO A 327 -21.89 -6.33 3.08
C PRO A 327 -22.07 -4.89 3.57
N SER A 328 -22.71 -4.05 2.74
CA SER A 328 -23.14 -2.70 3.11
C SER A 328 -24.25 -2.25 2.19
N ALA A 329 -25.07 -1.29 2.58
CA ALA A 329 -26.13 -0.75 1.73
C ALA A 329 -25.58 -0.20 0.42
N LYS A 330 -24.45 0.51 0.47
CA LYS A 330 -23.79 1.08 -0.71
C LYS A 330 -23.27 -0.02 -1.66
N THR A 331 -22.58 -1.02 -1.15
CA THR A 331 -22.12 -2.16 -1.95
C THR A 331 -23.31 -2.95 -2.52
N ALA A 332 -24.38 -3.11 -1.74
CA ALA A 332 -25.58 -3.80 -2.19
C ALA A 332 -26.27 -3.10 -3.36
N ALA A 333 -26.48 -1.79 -3.28
CA ALA A 333 -27.07 -1.00 -4.36
C ALA A 333 -26.25 -1.14 -5.65
N TYR A 334 -24.94 -0.95 -5.55
CA TYR A 334 -24.03 -1.07 -6.68
C TYR A 334 -24.04 -2.45 -7.33
N VAL A 335 -23.91 -3.52 -6.52
CA VAL A 335 -23.90 -4.90 -7.00
C VAL A 335 -25.26 -5.27 -7.60
N ALA A 336 -26.37 -4.80 -6.99
CA ALA A 336 -27.71 -5.04 -7.54
C ALA A 336 -27.89 -4.44 -8.94
N ASP A 337 -27.39 -3.23 -9.20
CA ASP A 337 -27.42 -2.63 -10.53
C ASP A 337 -26.65 -3.47 -11.56
N LYS A 338 -25.47 -3.99 -11.19
CA LYS A 338 -24.68 -4.89 -12.03
C LYS A 338 -25.42 -6.22 -12.32
N LEU A 339 -26.06 -6.79 -11.29
CA LEU A 339 -26.84 -8.02 -11.43
C LEU A 339 -28.09 -7.81 -12.33
N LEU A 340 -28.74 -6.66 -12.22
CA LEU A 340 -29.85 -6.31 -13.12
C LEU A 340 -29.39 -6.18 -14.57
N ALA A 341 -28.23 -5.58 -14.82
CA ALA A 341 -27.66 -5.50 -16.16
C ALA A 341 -27.31 -6.89 -16.76
N LEU A 342 -27.06 -7.89 -15.90
CA LEU A 342 -26.83 -9.29 -16.28
C LEU A 342 -28.11 -10.13 -16.33
N ASP A 343 -29.30 -9.54 -16.19
CA ASP A 343 -30.61 -10.21 -16.11
C ASP A 343 -30.78 -11.13 -14.87
N LYS A 344 -30.07 -10.84 -13.77
CA LYS A 344 -30.09 -11.64 -12.54
C LYS A 344 -30.95 -11.02 -11.44
N LYS A 345 -32.23 -10.73 -11.76
CA LYS A 345 -33.20 -10.05 -10.86
C LYS A 345 -33.36 -10.70 -9.49
N GLY A 346 -33.38 -12.05 -9.42
CA GLY A 346 -33.50 -12.77 -8.14
C GLY A 346 -32.30 -12.51 -7.21
N GLN A 347 -31.09 -12.58 -7.73
CA GLN A 347 -29.86 -12.30 -6.98
C GLN A 347 -29.76 -10.82 -6.59
N ALA A 348 -30.16 -9.91 -7.48
CA ALA A 348 -30.20 -8.47 -7.17
C ALA A 348 -31.11 -8.18 -5.97
N LYS A 349 -32.30 -8.77 -5.94
CA LYS A 349 -33.23 -8.64 -4.80
C LYS A 349 -32.66 -9.20 -3.50
N GLU A 350 -31.99 -10.36 -3.56
CA GLU A 350 -31.34 -10.97 -2.41
C GLU A 350 -30.23 -10.08 -1.84
N VAL A 351 -29.36 -9.57 -2.69
CA VAL A 351 -28.26 -8.66 -2.32
C VAL A 351 -28.80 -7.38 -1.67
N LEU A 352 -29.83 -6.75 -2.24
CA LEU A 352 -30.48 -5.59 -1.66
C LEU A 352 -31.09 -5.88 -0.28
N THR A 353 -31.76 -7.03 -0.14
CA THR A 353 -32.37 -7.44 1.14
C THR A 353 -31.31 -7.64 2.24
N LEU A 354 -30.17 -8.20 1.90
CA LEU A 354 -29.05 -8.35 2.83
C LEU A 354 -28.41 -7.01 3.18
N GLY A 355 -28.19 -6.15 2.18
CA GLY A 355 -27.62 -4.82 2.39
C GLY A 355 -28.45 -3.92 3.29
N LEU A 356 -29.79 -4.01 3.21
CA LEU A 356 -30.70 -3.28 4.09
C LEU A 356 -30.59 -3.73 5.55
N LYS A 357 -30.38 -5.05 5.79
CA LYS A 357 -30.22 -5.58 7.16
C LYS A 357 -28.91 -5.11 7.80
N ASP A 358 -27.85 -5.04 7.02
CA ASP A 358 -26.52 -4.68 7.50
C ASP A 358 -26.29 -3.16 7.53
N GLY A 359 -27.01 -2.40 6.70
CA GLY A 359 -26.87 -0.95 6.56
C GLY A 359 -27.21 -0.13 7.80
N SER A 360 -27.90 -0.71 8.77
CA SER A 360 -28.25 -0.05 10.03
C SER A 360 -27.09 0.07 11.03
N SER A 361 -25.98 -0.62 10.80
CA SER A 361 -24.83 -0.66 11.72
C SER A 361 -23.54 -0.10 11.15
N ALA A 362 -23.48 0.29 9.85
CA ALA A 362 -22.29 0.80 9.21
C ALA A 362 -22.17 2.31 9.40
N ALA A 363 -21.21 2.75 10.19
CA ALA A 363 -20.79 4.15 10.26
C ALA A 363 -20.36 4.62 8.84
N GLY A 364 -21.09 5.61 8.27
CA GLY A 364 -20.79 6.19 6.97
C GLY A 364 -21.75 5.85 5.83
N VAL A 365 -22.86 5.15 6.09
CA VAL A 365 -23.95 5.00 5.10
C VAL A 365 -24.82 6.24 5.13
N GLU A 366 -24.96 6.90 3.99
CA GLU A 366 -25.88 8.03 3.86
C GLU A 366 -27.33 7.54 3.69
N GLU A 367 -28.31 8.34 4.13
CA GLU A 367 -29.74 8.02 3.98
C GLU A 367 -30.16 7.82 2.51
N SER A 368 -29.43 8.48 1.59
CA SER A 368 -29.55 8.31 0.14
C SER A 368 -29.18 6.90 -0.33
N ASP A 369 -28.14 6.27 0.26
CA ASP A 369 -27.72 4.92 -0.10
C ASP A 369 -28.76 3.88 0.34
N VAL A 370 -29.39 4.08 1.51
CA VAL A 370 -30.47 3.21 1.99
C VAL A 370 -31.72 3.35 1.12
N LYS A 371 -32.06 4.55 0.69
CA LYS A 371 -33.19 4.79 -0.23
C LYS A 371 -32.96 4.17 -1.62
N ALA A 372 -31.72 4.14 -2.11
CA ALA A 372 -31.40 3.48 -3.37
C ALA A 372 -31.60 1.95 -3.32
N CYS A 373 -31.63 1.35 -2.12
CA CYS A 373 -31.89 -0.08 -1.92
C CYS A 373 -33.39 -0.44 -1.79
N GLN A 374 -34.26 0.54 -1.65
CA GLN A 374 -35.72 0.34 -1.56
C GLN A 374 -36.36 0.30 -2.96
#